data_a38e60586cf5d037eadc8d54bd1db2ad
#
_entry.id   a38e60586cf5d037eadc8d54bd1db2ad
#
_cell.length_a   1.000
_cell.length_b   1.000
_cell.length_c   1.000
_cell.angle_alpha   90.00
_cell.angle_beta   90.00
_cell.angle_gamma   90.00
#
_symmetry.space_group_name_H-M   'P 1'
#
loop_
_entity.id
_entity.type
_entity.pdbx_description
1 polymer ?
#
loop_
_entity_poly.entity_id
_entity_poly.type
_entity_poly.pdbx_seq_one_letter_code
_entity_poly.pdbx_strand_id
1 'polypeptide(L)'
;NSVLIMAGGQGKRLKPYTNNLPKPMIRVNDIPILEIILKNCIEEGFINFYFSVFYLKDRIKEYFRNGSKWGVNITYLEEEKPLGTAGSLSLIRENLECPLLVLNGDVLTKVNLSALLDFHNSCASKTTICTRNYQIDIPFGVVNSEGSNFIAVEEKPTKNFKVNAGIYLLEPEVLKLIKKDIYIDMPDFIEIIKDKGNRISVFPIHEYWLDIGRKESLEMAKNNWPVD
;
A
#
# COMPACT_ATOMS: atom_id res chain seq x y z
N ASN A 1 8.54 -2.41 15.65
CA ASN A 1 7.24 -2.26 14.93
C ASN A 1 7.01 -3.48 14.06
N SER A 2 5.74 -3.78 13.78
CA SER A 2 5.34 -4.83 12.84
C SER A 2 4.92 -4.23 11.50
N VAL A 3 5.00 -5.04 10.44
CA VAL A 3 4.58 -4.67 9.08
C VAL A 3 3.44 -5.58 8.64
N LEU A 4 2.36 -5.03 8.11
CA LEU A 4 1.35 -5.76 7.36
C LEU A 4 1.52 -5.51 5.86
N ILE A 5 1.66 -6.57 5.08
CA ILE A 5 1.66 -6.47 3.62
C ILE A 5 0.37 -7.10 3.09
N MET A 6 -0.41 -6.32 2.35
CA MET A 6 -1.70 -6.75 1.80
C MET A 6 -1.48 -7.52 0.49
N ALA A 7 -1.50 -8.85 0.56
CA ALA A 7 -1.17 -9.75 -0.55
C ALA A 7 -2.37 -10.60 -1.05
N GLY A 8 -3.61 -10.30 -0.62
CA GLY A 8 -4.81 -11.09 -0.96
C GLY A 8 -5.43 -10.79 -2.33
N GLY A 9 -4.99 -9.76 -3.04
CA GLY A 9 -5.60 -9.28 -4.26
C GLY A 9 -5.50 -10.23 -5.46
N GLN A 10 -6.58 -10.34 -6.25
CA GLN A 10 -6.65 -11.22 -7.45
C GLN A 10 -5.85 -10.71 -8.66
N GLY A 11 -5.47 -9.43 -8.69
CA GLY A 11 -4.71 -8.85 -9.80
C GLY A 11 -5.38 -8.93 -11.19
N LYS A 12 -6.70 -8.79 -11.27
CA LYS A 12 -7.49 -8.98 -12.52
C LYS A 12 -6.97 -8.19 -13.72
N ARG A 13 -6.44 -6.98 -13.49
CA ARG A 13 -5.91 -6.09 -14.54
C ARG A 13 -4.57 -6.55 -15.14
N LEU A 14 -3.89 -7.48 -14.46
CA LEU A 14 -2.61 -8.05 -14.90
C LEU A 14 -2.75 -9.41 -15.61
N LYS A 15 -3.97 -9.86 -15.94
CA LYS A 15 -4.15 -11.06 -16.73
C LYS A 15 -3.45 -10.92 -18.09
N PRO A 16 -2.80 -12.00 -18.62
CA PRO A 16 -2.85 -13.40 -18.14
C PRO A 16 -1.84 -13.75 -17.04
N TYR A 17 -0.94 -12.86 -16.62
CA TYR A 17 0.11 -13.14 -15.62
C TYR A 17 -0.44 -13.68 -14.29
N THR A 18 -1.66 -13.26 -13.93
CA THR A 18 -2.30 -13.60 -12.64
C THR A 18 -3.29 -14.77 -12.73
N ASN A 19 -3.33 -15.53 -13.83
CA ASN A 19 -4.24 -16.68 -13.94
C ASN A 19 -3.88 -17.79 -12.95
N ASN A 20 -2.58 -18.09 -12.81
CA ASN A 20 -2.06 -19.18 -11.97
C ASN A 20 -1.02 -18.69 -10.94
N LEU A 21 -0.86 -17.38 -10.81
CA LEU A 21 0.11 -16.76 -9.91
C LEU A 21 -0.56 -15.57 -9.21
N PRO A 22 -0.51 -15.47 -7.87
CA PRO A 22 -1.05 -14.31 -7.19
C PRO A 22 -0.20 -13.07 -7.54
N LYS A 23 -0.84 -11.91 -7.65
CA LYS A 23 -0.19 -10.65 -8.08
C LYS A 23 1.12 -10.36 -7.35
N PRO A 24 1.22 -10.50 -6.01
CA PRO A 24 2.46 -10.24 -5.29
C PRO A 24 3.62 -11.18 -5.63
N MET A 25 3.33 -12.31 -6.30
CA MET A 25 4.33 -13.29 -6.75
C MET A 25 4.82 -13.06 -8.18
N ILE A 26 4.28 -12.06 -8.89
CA ILE A 26 4.82 -11.63 -10.19
C ILE A 26 6.26 -11.15 -9.97
N ARG A 27 7.14 -11.48 -10.91
CA ARG A 27 8.57 -11.20 -10.77
C ARG A 27 8.96 -9.91 -11.49
N VAL A 28 9.80 -9.15 -10.80
CA VAL A 28 10.57 -8.03 -11.33
C VAL A 28 12.04 -8.42 -11.17
N ASN A 29 12.78 -8.50 -12.28
CA ASN A 29 14.18 -8.96 -12.28
C ASN A 29 14.37 -10.30 -11.53
N ASP A 30 13.53 -11.29 -11.87
CA ASP A 30 13.50 -12.64 -11.29
C ASP A 30 13.12 -12.74 -9.80
N ILE A 31 12.85 -11.64 -9.11
CA ILE A 31 12.45 -11.60 -7.70
C ILE A 31 10.94 -11.29 -7.61
N PRO A 32 10.15 -12.03 -6.81
CA PRO A 32 8.75 -11.70 -6.56
C PRO A 32 8.59 -10.30 -5.96
N ILE A 33 7.57 -9.55 -6.41
CA ILE A 33 7.27 -8.21 -5.87
C ILE A 33 7.19 -8.23 -4.34
N LEU A 34 6.52 -9.23 -3.77
CA LEU A 34 6.37 -9.35 -2.32
C LEU A 34 7.72 -9.58 -1.62
N GLU A 35 8.66 -10.29 -2.25
CA GLU A 35 10.01 -10.46 -1.70
C GLU A 35 10.80 -9.15 -1.74
N ILE A 36 10.64 -8.36 -2.80
CA ILE A 36 11.27 -7.03 -2.90
C ILE A 36 10.78 -6.13 -1.76
N ILE A 37 9.45 -6.10 -1.54
CA ILE A 37 8.85 -5.31 -0.46
C ILE A 37 9.35 -5.79 0.91
N LEU A 38 9.38 -7.11 1.12
CA LEU A 38 9.90 -7.71 2.35
C LEU A 38 11.34 -7.29 2.61
N LYS A 39 12.23 -7.42 1.60
CA LYS A 39 13.65 -7.06 1.71
C LYS A 39 13.84 -5.58 2.05
N ASN A 40 13.12 -4.68 1.38
CA ASN A 40 13.19 -3.25 1.69
C ASN A 40 12.82 -2.97 3.16
N CYS A 41 11.80 -3.64 3.70
CA CYS A 41 11.44 -3.50 5.11
C CYS A 41 12.51 -4.09 6.05
N ILE A 42 13.15 -5.19 5.66
CA ILE A 42 14.25 -5.80 6.44
C ILE A 42 15.45 -4.86 6.51
N GLU A 43 15.82 -4.21 5.41
CA GLU A 43 16.89 -3.21 5.35
C GLU A 43 16.64 -2.04 6.32
N GLU A 44 15.37 -1.67 6.54
CA GLU A 44 14.93 -0.67 7.53
C GLU A 44 14.75 -1.23 8.95
N GLY A 45 15.16 -2.50 9.20
CA GLY A 45 15.19 -3.12 10.54
C GLY A 45 13.90 -3.80 10.99
N PHE A 46 12.90 -3.98 10.14
CA PHE A 46 11.68 -4.71 10.51
C PHE A 46 11.93 -6.22 10.48
N ILE A 47 11.42 -6.92 11.50
CA ILE A 47 11.58 -8.37 11.68
C ILE A 47 10.26 -9.13 11.83
N ASN A 48 9.14 -8.45 12.14
CA ASN A 48 7.84 -9.08 12.35
C ASN A 48 6.87 -8.65 11.25
N PHE A 49 6.34 -9.62 10.52
CA PHE A 49 5.50 -9.40 9.36
C PHE A 49 4.17 -10.15 9.46
N TYR A 50 3.10 -9.48 9.06
CA TYR A 50 1.82 -10.07 8.73
C TYR A 50 1.65 -10.03 7.21
N PHE A 51 1.28 -11.17 6.61
CA PHE A 51 0.87 -11.23 5.21
C PHE A 51 -0.62 -11.52 5.16
N SER A 52 -1.44 -10.54 4.73
CA SER A 52 -2.83 -10.78 4.42
C SER A 52 -2.92 -11.52 3.09
N VAL A 53 -3.53 -12.71 3.10
CA VAL A 53 -3.56 -13.62 1.95
C VAL A 53 -4.96 -14.16 1.71
N PHE A 54 -5.34 -14.26 0.42
CA PHE A 54 -6.62 -14.82 -0.02
C PHE A 54 -6.46 -15.62 -1.31
N TYR A 55 -6.36 -14.94 -2.44
CA TYR A 55 -6.27 -15.58 -3.75
C TYR A 55 -4.94 -16.31 -3.92
N LEU A 56 -5.00 -17.61 -4.25
CA LEU A 56 -3.83 -18.49 -4.42
C LEU A 56 -2.85 -18.43 -3.23
N LYS A 57 -3.39 -18.31 -2.01
CA LYS A 57 -2.61 -18.12 -0.77
C LYS A 57 -1.53 -19.17 -0.56
N ASP A 58 -1.76 -20.40 -0.98
CA ASP A 58 -0.81 -21.50 -0.78
C ASP A 58 0.50 -21.25 -1.53
N ARG A 59 0.46 -20.61 -2.70
CA ARG A 59 1.66 -20.22 -3.45
C ARG A 59 2.54 -19.24 -2.68
N ILE A 60 1.94 -18.31 -1.95
CA ILE A 60 2.65 -17.36 -1.11
C ILE A 60 3.23 -18.09 0.11
N LYS A 61 2.41 -18.93 0.77
CA LYS A 61 2.81 -19.68 1.97
C LYS A 61 3.93 -20.69 1.67
N GLU A 62 3.88 -21.40 0.54
CA GLU A 62 4.95 -22.31 0.09
C GLU A 62 6.28 -21.59 -0.12
N TYR A 63 6.25 -20.39 -0.69
CA TYR A 63 7.45 -19.62 -1.00
C TYR A 63 8.09 -18.98 0.24
N PHE A 64 7.28 -18.28 1.05
CA PHE A 64 7.78 -17.52 2.19
C PHE A 64 7.87 -18.33 3.49
N ARG A 65 7.08 -19.39 3.62
CA ARG A 65 6.99 -20.23 4.82
C ARG A 65 6.81 -19.35 6.07
N ASN A 66 7.62 -19.52 7.09
CA ASN A 66 7.59 -18.73 8.32
C ASN A 66 8.55 -17.52 8.31
N GLY A 67 9.20 -17.23 7.19
CA GLY A 67 10.13 -16.10 7.06
C GLY A 67 11.58 -16.40 7.48
N SER A 68 11.87 -17.58 8.04
CA SER A 68 13.23 -17.92 8.55
C SER A 68 14.34 -17.82 7.50
N LYS A 69 14.02 -18.04 6.22
CA LYS A 69 14.95 -17.86 5.10
C LYS A 69 15.51 -16.43 5.02
N TRP A 70 14.77 -15.45 5.47
CA TRP A 70 15.14 -14.02 5.48
C TRP A 70 15.47 -13.50 6.88
N GLY A 71 15.50 -14.38 7.90
CA GLY A 71 15.77 -14.00 9.29
C GLY A 71 14.64 -13.22 9.97
N VAL A 72 13.40 -13.40 9.50
CA VAL A 72 12.21 -12.69 10.00
C VAL A 72 11.11 -13.66 10.40
N ASN A 73 10.08 -13.14 11.08
CA ASN A 73 8.87 -13.86 11.44
C ASN A 73 7.72 -13.43 10.54
N ILE A 74 7.05 -14.39 9.87
CA ILE A 74 5.88 -14.13 9.03
C ILE A 74 4.67 -14.86 9.63
N THR A 75 3.65 -14.08 9.97
CA THR A 75 2.32 -14.55 10.37
C THR A 75 1.34 -14.30 9.24
N TYR A 76 0.57 -15.32 8.84
CA TYR A 76 -0.41 -15.21 7.77
C TYR A 76 -1.78 -14.86 8.32
N LEU A 77 -2.35 -13.76 7.82
CA LEU A 77 -3.74 -13.40 8.04
C LEU A 77 -4.57 -13.96 6.88
N GLU A 78 -5.13 -15.15 7.08
CA GLU A 78 -5.87 -15.86 6.04
C GLU A 78 -7.31 -15.39 5.99
N GLU A 79 -7.69 -14.75 4.89
CA GLU A 79 -9.07 -14.34 4.64
C GLU A 79 -9.88 -15.56 4.13
N GLU A 80 -11.08 -15.79 4.68
CA GLU A 80 -12.03 -16.79 4.18
C GLU A 80 -12.87 -16.26 3.01
N LYS A 81 -13.04 -14.95 2.97
CA LYS A 81 -13.71 -14.16 1.92
C LYS A 81 -12.95 -12.85 1.73
N PRO A 82 -13.08 -12.16 0.59
CA PRO A 82 -12.44 -10.86 0.41
C PRO A 82 -12.90 -9.88 1.50
N LEU A 83 -11.95 -9.31 2.24
CA LEU A 83 -12.22 -8.35 3.32
C LEU A 83 -11.90 -6.89 2.92
N GLY A 84 -11.42 -6.66 1.69
CA GLY A 84 -10.96 -5.34 1.24
C GLY A 84 -9.55 -5.03 1.75
N THR A 85 -9.09 -3.82 1.47
CA THR A 85 -7.71 -3.42 1.78
C THR A 85 -7.48 -3.04 3.26
N ALA A 86 -8.52 -2.97 4.08
CA ALA A 86 -8.38 -2.74 5.52
C ALA A 86 -8.97 -3.86 6.38
N GLY A 87 -9.94 -4.62 5.88
CA GLY A 87 -10.67 -5.59 6.71
C GLY A 87 -9.81 -6.71 7.28
N SER A 88 -8.71 -7.08 6.60
CA SER A 88 -7.74 -8.06 7.11
C SER A 88 -7.04 -7.63 8.40
N LEU A 89 -6.99 -6.32 8.71
CA LEU A 89 -6.49 -5.81 9.99
C LEU A 89 -7.28 -6.39 11.19
N SER A 90 -8.57 -6.73 11.00
CA SER A 90 -9.40 -7.37 12.02
C SER A 90 -8.98 -8.80 12.39
N LEU A 91 -8.09 -9.41 11.60
CA LEU A 91 -7.56 -10.75 11.84
C LEU A 91 -6.32 -10.75 12.74
N ILE A 92 -5.73 -9.60 13.02
CA ILE A 92 -4.60 -9.46 13.95
C ILE A 92 -5.14 -9.74 15.36
N ARG A 93 -4.58 -10.74 16.02
CA ARG A 93 -5.02 -11.20 17.36
C ARG A 93 -4.14 -10.68 18.49
N GLU A 94 -2.91 -10.32 18.17
CA GLU A 94 -1.94 -9.82 19.13
C GLU A 94 -2.25 -8.37 19.50
N ASN A 95 -2.00 -8.01 20.75
CA ASN A 95 -1.98 -6.60 21.15
C ASN A 95 -0.67 -5.98 20.68
N LEU A 96 -0.76 -5.12 19.67
CA LEU A 96 0.38 -4.36 19.21
C LEU A 96 0.68 -3.23 20.20
N GLU A 97 1.96 -3.03 20.49
CA GLU A 97 2.43 -1.96 21.41
C GLU A 97 2.97 -0.74 20.65
N CYS A 98 3.21 -0.90 19.34
CA CYS A 98 3.78 0.12 18.48
C CYS A 98 2.93 0.28 17.21
N PRO A 99 3.06 1.42 16.50
CA PRO A 99 2.38 1.63 15.23
C PRO A 99 2.63 0.50 14.24
N LEU A 100 1.57 0.09 13.54
CA LEU A 100 1.62 -0.90 12.47
C LEU A 100 1.90 -0.20 11.14
N LEU A 101 2.98 -0.60 10.46
CA LEU A 101 3.21 -0.21 9.07
C LEU A 101 2.35 -1.11 8.16
N VAL A 102 1.53 -0.50 7.32
CA VAL A 102 0.67 -1.22 6.35
C VAL A 102 1.09 -0.86 4.94
N LEU A 103 1.35 -1.87 4.12
CA LEU A 103 1.81 -1.72 2.75
C LEU A 103 0.89 -2.49 1.79
N ASN A 104 0.57 -1.87 0.66
CA ASN A 104 0.00 -2.59 -0.47
C ASN A 104 1.04 -3.57 -1.04
N GLY A 105 0.64 -4.82 -1.27
CA GLY A 105 1.54 -5.88 -1.78
C GLY A 105 1.89 -5.76 -3.28
N ASP A 106 1.60 -4.63 -3.88
CA ASP A 106 1.86 -4.31 -5.29
C ASP A 106 2.58 -2.97 -5.49
N VAL A 107 3.03 -2.34 -4.40
CA VAL A 107 3.74 -1.06 -4.43
C VAL A 107 5.24 -1.29 -4.23
N LEU A 108 6.02 -0.95 -5.24
CA LEU A 108 7.48 -0.86 -5.14
C LEU A 108 7.88 0.57 -4.76
N THR A 109 8.66 0.70 -3.69
CA THR A 109 9.08 2.01 -3.20
C THR A 109 10.45 1.93 -2.51
N LYS A 110 11.17 3.05 -2.53
CA LYS A 110 12.39 3.29 -1.75
C LYS A 110 12.13 4.38 -0.70
N VAL A 111 10.88 4.49 -0.22
CA VAL A 111 10.55 5.44 0.86
C VAL A 111 11.37 5.13 2.11
N ASN A 112 11.90 6.17 2.75
CA ASN A 112 12.60 6.04 4.03
C ASN A 112 11.56 5.80 5.14
N LEU A 113 11.45 4.54 5.59
CA LEU A 113 10.47 4.13 6.60
C LEU A 113 10.83 4.65 7.98
N SER A 114 12.11 4.84 8.29
CA SER A 114 12.55 5.46 9.55
C SER A 114 12.10 6.91 9.62
N ALA A 115 12.27 7.70 8.55
CA ALA A 115 11.78 9.07 8.47
C ALA A 115 10.24 9.15 8.57
N LEU A 116 9.53 8.19 7.99
CA LEU A 116 8.07 8.09 8.11
C LEU A 116 7.63 7.85 9.57
N LEU A 117 8.32 6.96 10.30
CA LEU A 117 8.07 6.69 11.72
C LEU A 117 8.33 7.93 12.58
N ASP A 118 9.46 8.61 12.36
CA ASP A 118 9.81 9.83 13.09
C ASP A 118 8.77 10.94 12.85
N PHE A 119 8.34 11.11 11.60
CA PHE A 119 7.27 12.04 11.25
C PHE A 119 5.96 11.71 11.96
N HIS A 120 5.54 10.44 11.92
CA HIS A 120 4.33 9.97 12.58
C HIS A 120 4.33 10.30 14.07
N ASN A 121 5.42 9.97 14.75
CA ASN A 121 5.62 10.25 16.19
C ASN A 121 5.61 11.75 16.48
N SER A 122 6.31 12.54 15.66
CA SER A 122 6.39 14.01 15.85
C SER A 122 5.04 14.70 15.70
N CYS A 123 4.17 14.18 14.83
CA CYS A 123 2.83 14.70 14.61
C CYS A 123 1.83 14.29 15.68
N ALA A 124 2.16 13.34 16.57
CA ALA A 124 1.24 12.71 17.52
C ALA A 124 -0.06 12.24 16.82
N SER A 125 0.09 11.67 15.62
CA SER A 125 -1.02 11.23 14.77
C SER A 125 -1.44 9.82 15.11
N LYS A 126 -2.73 9.53 14.95
CA LYS A 126 -3.27 8.17 15.10
C LYS A 126 -3.17 7.37 13.79
N THR A 127 -3.02 8.08 12.69
CA THR A 127 -2.81 7.51 11.37
C THR A 127 -1.94 8.46 10.55
N THR A 128 -1.00 7.91 9.79
CA THR A 128 -0.27 8.65 8.75
C THR A 128 -0.49 7.97 7.41
N ILE A 129 -0.87 8.75 6.41
CA ILE A 129 -1.08 8.32 5.03
C ILE A 129 0.08 8.82 4.19
N CYS A 130 0.79 7.94 3.51
CA CYS A 130 1.77 8.37 2.52
C CYS A 130 1.09 8.79 1.21
N THR A 131 1.56 9.88 0.64
CA THR A 131 1.04 10.39 -0.63
C THR A 131 2.15 10.62 -1.64
N ARG A 132 1.81 10.44 -2.92
CA ARG A 132 2.67 10.77 -4.05
C ARG A 132 2.05 11.91 -4.84
N ASN A 133 2.87 12.85 -5.30
CA ASN A 133 2.43 13.84 -6.25
C ASN A 133 2.26 13.18 -7.63
N TYR A 134 1.07 13.32 -8.22
CA TYR A 134 0.73 12.77 -9.53
C TYR A 134 0.30 13.89 -10.46
N GLN A 135 0.93 13.97 -11.63
CA GLN A 135 0.67 15.00 -12.62
C GLN A 135 -0.11 14.43 -13.80
N ILE A 136 -1.08 15.20 -14.26
CA ILE A 136 -1.83 14.91 -15.49
C ILE A 136 -1.70 16.12 -16.41
N ASP A 137 -1.05 15.89 -17.54
CA ASP A 137 -0.99 16.88 -18.61
C ASP A 137 -2.23 16.75 -19.49
N ILE A 138 -3.01 17.83 -19.60
CA ILE A 138 -4.19 17.89 -20.45
C ILE A 138 -3.75 18.45 -21.80
N PRO A 139 -3.79 17.67 -22.91
CA PRO A 139 -3.22 18.08 -24.20
C PRO A 139 -4.11 19.07 -24.96
N PHE A 140 -5.10 19.67 -24.30
CA PHE A 140 -6.09 20.58 -24.86
C PHE A 140 -6.24 21.85 -24.03
N GLY A 141 -6.75 22.92 -24.62
CA GLY A 141 -7.22 24.07 -23.89
C GLY A 141 -8.42 23.69 -22.99
N VAL A 142 -8.32 24.00 -21.70
CA VAL A 142 -9.41 23.76 -20.72
C VAL A 142 -10.21 25.04 -20.56
N VAL A 143 -11.51 24.98 -20.90
CA VAL A 143 -12.42 26.11 -20.75
C VAL A 143 -13.09 26.07 -19.38
N ASN A 144 -12.93 27.13 -18.62
CA ASN A 144 -13.66 27.34 -17.38
C ASN A 144 -14.92 28.17 -17.65
N SER A 145 -16.09 27.70 -17.20
CA SER A 145 -17.39 28.37 -17.39
C SER A 145 -18.25 28.25 -16.15
N GLU A 146 -19.14 29.22 -15.97
CA GLU A 146 -20.22 29.16 -14.99
C GLU A 146 -21.58 29.17 -15.76
N GLY A 147 -22.21 28.00 -15.80
CA GLY A 147 -23.32 27.76 -16.72
C GLY A 147 -22.87 27.92 -18.18
N SER A 148 -23.51 28.83 -18.94
CA SER A 148 -23.14 29.17 -20.32
C SER A 148 -22.12 30.32 -20.44
N ASN A 149 -21.74 30.95 -19.33
CA ASN A 149 -20.85 32.10 -19.34
C ASN A 149 -19.39 31.66 -19.34
N PHE A 150 -18.62 32.11 -20.34
CA PHE A 150 -17.15 31.90 -20.41
C PHE A 150 -16.47 32.70 -19.30
N ILE A 151 -15.51 32.07 -18.60
CA ILE A 151 -14.67 32.70 -17.57
C ILE A 151 -13.24 32.82 -18.06
N ALA A 152 -12.65 31.70 -18.45
CA ALA A 152 -11.24 31.64 -18.85
C ALA A 152 -10.93 30.42 -19.72
N VAL A 153 -9.81 30.44 -20.41
CA VAL A 153 -9.20 29.26 -21.02
C VAL A 153 -7.77 29.11 -20.52
N GLU A 154 -7.38 27.88 -20.16
CA GLU A 154 -6.04 27.53 -19.76
C GLU A 154 -5.48 26.54 -20.79
N GLU A 155 -4.43 26.96 -21.54
CA GLU A 155 -3.90 26.13 -22.63
C GLU A 155 -2.97 25.05 -22.07
N LYS A 156 -3.30 23.79 -22.37
CA LYS A 156 -2.53 22.59 -22.00
C LYS A 156 -2.08 22.56 -20.53
N PRO A 157 -3.00 22.71 -19.57
CA PRO A 157 -2.63 22.79 -18.18
C PRO A 157 -2.12 21.45 -17.64
N THR A 158 -1.15 21.54 -16.72
CA THR A 158 -0.75 20.41 -15.87
C THR A 158 -1.50 20.47 -14.56
N LYS A 159 -2.29 19.43 -14.26
CA LYS A 159 -2.98 19.31 -12.96
C LYS A 159 -2.20 18.40 -12.04
N ASN A 160 -2.04 18.83 -10.80
CA ASN A 160 -1.30 18.11 -9.76
C ASN A 160 -2.27 17.57 -8.71
N PHE A 161 -2.12 16.30 -8.38
CA PHE A 161 -2.93 15.62 -7.37
C PHE A 161 -2.03 14.91 -6.36
N LYS A 162 -2.42 14.93 -5.08
CA LYS A 162 -1.83 14.06 -4.07
C LYS A 162 -2.60 12.74 -4.09
N VAL A 163 -1.98 11.69 -4.62
CA VAL A 163 -2.58 10.36 -4.65
C VAL A 163 -2.14 9.53 -3.46
N ASN A 164 -3.01 8.63 -3.01
CA ASN A 164 -2.70 7.69 -1.95
C ASN A 164 -1.63 6.70 -2.43
N ALA A 165 -0.53 6.60 -1.69
CA ALA A 165 0.61 5.78 -2.07
C ALA A 165 0.49 4.30 -1.65
N GLY A 166 -0.58 3.91 -0.95
CA GLY A 166 -0.75 2.54 -0.46
C GLY A 166 0.19 2.17 0.69
N ILE A 167 0.63 3.15 1.46
CA ILE A 167 1.54 3.01 2.61
C ILE A 167 0.95 3.81 3.77
N TYR A 168 0.83 3.17 4.93
CA TYR A 168 0.18 3.77 6.09
C TYR A 168 0.89 3.40 7.37
N LEU A 169 0.88 4.29 8.36
CA LEU A 169 1.15 3.98 9.76
C LEU A 169 -0.14 4.11 10.55
N LEU A 170 -0.46 3.09 11.32
CA LEU A 170 -1.69 2.99 12.13
C LEU A 170 -1.33 2.72 13.57
N GLU A 171 -1.75 3.58 14.50
CA GLU A 171 -1.65 3.31 15.92
C GLU A 171 -2.52 2.11 16.33
N PRO A 172 -2.11 1.28 17.29
CA PRO A 172 -2.85 0.09 17.69
C PRO A 172 -4.31 0.36 18.09
N GLU A 173 -4.58 1.54 18.62
CA GLU A 173 -5.91 1.93 19.10
C GLU A 173 -6.92 2.09 17.96
N VAL A 174 -6.50 2.56 16.76
CA VAL A 174 -7.42 2.71 15.63
C VAL A 174 -7.82 1.36 15.03
N LEU A 175 -7.00 0.32 15.19
CA LEU A 175 -7.33 -1.03 14.72
C LEU A 175 -8.59 -1.57 15.42
N LYS A 176 -8.89 -1.13 16.64
CA LYS A 176 -10.09 -1.49 17.40
C LYS A 176 -11.38 -0.97 16.77
N LEU A 177 -11.30 -0.03 15.84
CA LEU A 177 -12.46 0.52 15.12
C LEU A 177 -12.93 -0.40 13.98
N ILE A 178 -12.09 -1.36 13.56
CA ILE A 178 -12.46 -2.32 12.51
C ILE A 178 -13.34 -3.41 13.09
N LYS A 179 -14.51 -3.58 12.49
CA LYS A 179 -15.40 -4.69 12.82
C LYS A 179 -14.91 -5.98 12.18
N LYS A 180 -14.94 -7.06 12.93
CA LYS A 180 -14.53 -8.39 12.46
C LYS A 180 -15.40 -8.87 11.29
N ASP A 181 -14.76 -9.55 10.32
CA ASP A 181 -15.42 -10.21 9.18
C ASP A 181 -16.27 -9.28 8.28
N ILE A 182 -15.97 -7.96 8.28
CA ILE A 182 -16.62 -6.99 7.41
C ILE A 182 -15.67 -6.55 6.30
N TYR A 183 -16.18 -6.52 5.07
CA TYR A 183 -15.47 -5.91 3.95
C TYR A 183 -15.34 -4.42 4.17
N ILE A 184 -14.11 -3.91 4.15
CA ILE A 184 -13.80 -2.49 4.21
C ILE A 184 -12.51 -2.18 3.47
N ASP A 185 -12.52 -1.16 2.64
CA ASP A 185 -11.31 -0.66 2.00
C ASP A 185 -10.61 0.41 2.86
N MET A 186 -9.31 0.58 2.68
CA MET A 186 -8.51 1.50 3.49
C MET A 186 -9.02 2.96 3.42
N PRO A 187 -9.46 3.50 2.28
CA PRO A 187 -10.04 4.84 2.24
C PRO A 187 -11.26 5.00 3.15
N ASP A 188 -12.18 4.02 3.14
CA ASP A 188 -13.37 4.04 3.99
C ASP A 188 -13.00 3.91 5.47
N PHE A 189 -12.01 3.09 5.78
CA PHE A 189 -11.50 2.96 7.14
C PHE A 189 -10.87 4.26 7.65
N ILE A 190 -10.12 4.96 6.81
CA ILE A 190 -9.54 6.27 7.14
C ILE A 190 -10.64 7.30 7.45
N GLU A 191 -11.74 7.32 6.70
CA GLU A 191 -12.88 8.20 7.01
C GLU A 191 -13.50 7.85 8.37
N ILE A 192 -13.64 6.57 8.71
CA ILE A 192 -14.11 6.15 10.04
C ILE A 192 -13.17 6.66 11.15
N ILE A 193 -11.85 6.55 10.97
CA ILE A 193 -10.86 7.05 11.93
C ILE A 193 -11.03 8.56 12.13
N LYS A 194 -11.17 9.31 11.05
CA LYS A 194 -11.38 10.76 11.06
C LYS A 194 -12.69 11.14 11.77
N ASP A 195 -13.79 10.44 11.46
CA ASP A 195 -15.11 10.70 12.05
C ASP A 195 -15.15 10.41 13.56
N LYS A 196 -14.24 9.58 14.06
CA LYS A 196 -14.02 9.36 15.49
C LYS A 196 -13.14 10.44 16.16
N GLY A 197 -12.80 11.51 15.43
CA GLY A 197 -12.01 12.62 15.95
C GLY A 197 -10.50 12.32 16.06
N ASN A 198 -10.02 11.23 15.46
CA ASN A 198 -8.60 10.90 15.50
C ASN A 198 -7.80 11.75 14.50
N ARG A 199 -6.63 12.20 14.93
CA ARG A 199 -5.72 12.97 14.07
C ARG A 199 -5.11 12.08 12.98
N ILE A 200 -5.18 12.53 11.74
CA ILE A 200 -4.57 11.90 10.58
C ILE A 200 -3.58 12.87 9.96
N SER A 201 -2.36 12.40 9.68
CA SER A 201 -1.31 13.17 9.00
C SER A 201 -1.04 12.62 7.61
N VAL A 202 -0.46 13.46 6.76
CA VAL A 202 -0.11 13.12 5.39
C VAL A 202 1.40 13.28 5.21
N PHE A 203 2.09 12.21 4.81
CA PHE A 203 3.52 12.17 4.55
C PHE A 203 3.77 12.12 3.04
N PRO A 204 4.44 13.13 2.44
CA PRO A 204 4.74 13.12 1.02
C PRO A 204 5.94 12.21 0.72
N ILE A 205 5.80 11.34 -0.28
CA ILE A 205 6.90 10.50 -0.80
C ILE A 205 7.52 11.21 -2.01
N HIS A 206 8.83 11.37 -1.99
CA HIS A 206 9.62 11.94 -3.08
C HIS A 206 10.49 10.88 -3.78
N GLU A 207 10.79 9.80 -3.10
CA GLU A 207 11.59 8.67 -3.54
C GLU A 207 10.88 7.87 -4.64
N TYR A 208 11.57 6.85 -5.18
CA TYR A 208 10.94 5.94 -6.13
C TYR A 208 9.67 5.33 -5.55
N TRP A 209 8.60 5.39 -6.32
CA TRP A 209 7.31 4.79 -5.99
C TRP A 209 6.60 4.38 -7.28
N LEU A 210 6.12 3.14 -7.32
CA LEU A 210 5.41 2.60 -8.47
C LEU A 210 4.36 1.56 -8.01
N ASP A 211 3.09 1.82 -8.34
CA ASP A 211 1.99 0.84 -8.22
C ASP A 211 2.00 -0.08 -9.44
N ILE A 212 2.22 -1.38 -9.22
CA ILE A 212 2.21 -2.41 -10.27
C ILE A 212 0.77 -2.90 -10.46
N GLY A 213 -0.10 -1.99 -10.89
CA GLY A 213 -1.52 -2.28 -11.15
C GLY A 213 -1.83 -2.70 -12.58
N ARG A 214 -0.94 -2.41 -13.55
CA ARG A 214 -1.13 -2.62 -14.99
C ARG A 214 0.13 -3.17 -15.62
N LYS A 215 0.00 -3.66 -16.86
CA LYS A 215 1.14 -4.23 -17.62
C LYS A 215 2.25 -3.19 -17.85
N GLU A 216 1.87 -1.97 -18.18
CA GLU A 216 2.81 -0.86 -18.39
C GLU A 216 3.64 -0.58 -17.14
N SER A 217 3.01 -0.56 -15.97
CA SER A 217 3.72 -0.40 -14.70
C SER A 217 4.66 -1.57 -14.41
N LEU A 218 4.28 -2.80 -14.77
CA LEU A 218 5.16 -3.97 -14.60
C LEU A 218 6.41 -3.87 -15.48
N GLU A 219 6.27 -3.46 -16.73
CA GLU A 219 7.42 -3.27 -17.63
C GLU A 219 8.29 -2.09 -17.16
N MET A 220 7.69 -1.00 -16.67
CA MET A 220 8.43 0.09 -16.04
C MET A 220 9.22 -0.39 -14.81
N ALA A 221 8.62 -1.25 -13.98
CA ALA A 221 9.32 -1.82 -12.83
C ALA A 221 10.53 -2.66 -13.26
N LYS A 222 10.39 -3.52 -14.26
CA LYS A 222 11.50 -4.35 -14.77
C LYS A 222 12.67 -3.52 -15.32
N ASN A 223 12.37 -2.37 -15.93
CA ASN A 223 13.38 -1.51 -16.54
C ASN A 223 14.06 -0.56 -15.54
N ASN A 224 13.32 -0.11 -14.51
CA ASN A 224 13.73 1.02 -13.66
C ASN A 224 13.95 0.63 -12.19
N TRP A 225 13.55 -0.58 -11.75
CA TRP A 225 13.84 -1.00 -10.40
C TRP A 225 15.35 -1.24 -10.26
N PRO A 226 16.04 -0.54 -9.33
CA PRO A 226 17.45 -0.77 -9.12
C PRO A 226 17.68 -2.22 -8.68
N VAL A 227 18.56 -2.91 -9.40
CA VAL A 227 19.08 -4.23 -9.01
C VAL A 227 20.33 -3.97 -8.20
N ASP A 228 20.24 -4.17 -6.88
CA ASP A 228 21.41 -4.16 -6.00
C ASP A 228 22.14 -5.49 -6.08
#